data_edc53b23f22007db462e8cf8fb328981
#
_entry.id   edc53b23f22007db462e8cf8fb328981
#
_cell.length_a   1.000
_cell.length_b   1.000
_cell.length_c   1.000
_cell.angle_alpha   90.00
_cell.angle_beta   90.00
_cell.angle_gamma   90.00
#
_symmetry.space_group_name_H-M   'P 1'
#
loop_
_entity.id
_entity.type
_entity.pdbx_description
1 polymer ?
#
loop_
_entity_poly.entity_id
_entity_poly.type
_entity_poly.pdbx_seq_one_letter_code
_entity_poly.pdbx_strand_id
1 'polypeptide(L)'
;MKASFTTAVVALSLLSTHTALAGGESGLYIGGGVGQSTITAEGDVPGGGDFSGNSGAWKAIVGYNFGVVPLIDLAVEGSYVDMGSPTDGSAEITMTGWDAFGLAGFNLGPVGLFAKAGAIRWDTDLADNGINYSSSGTDAAYGLGARIQIFSITGRAEVEYFDVNDLSDAYMVSVSALYTF
;
A
#
# COMPACT_ATOMS: atom_id res chain seq x y z
N MET A 1 -5.03 33.91 -10.10
CA MET A 1 -5.92 33.19 -9.20
C MET A 1 -5.05 32.58 -8.10
N LYS A 2 -5.09 33.16 -6.88
CA LYS A 2 -4.34 32.68 -5.73
C LYS A 2 -5.38 32.00 -4.82
N ALA A 3 -5.44 30.68 -4.80
CA ALA A 3 -6.27 29.90 -3.88
C ALA A 3 -5.35 29.24 -2.85
N SER A 4 -5.31 29.80 -1.74
CA SER A 4 -5.43 29.43 -0.35
C SER A 4 -4.89 28.04 0.03
N PHE A 5 -3.58 27.99 0.32
CA PHE A 5 -2.89 26.89 0.99
C PHE A 5 -3.08 26.91 2.53
N THR A 6 -3.94 27.76 3.07
CA THR A 6 -4.01 28.05 4.50
C THR A 6 -4.99 27.15 5.27
N THR A 7 -5.82 26.35 4.60
CA THR A 7 -6.90 25.58 5.26
C THR A 7 -6.46 24.17 5.70
N ALA A 8 -5.34 23.65 5.21
CA ALA A 8 -4.87 22.30 5.53
C ALA A 8 -4.11 22.18 6.86
N VAL A 9 -3.62 23.28 7.42
CA VAL A 9 -2.75 23.26 8.61
C VAL A 9 -3.55 23.27 9.94
N VAL A 10 -4.80 23.69 9.94
CA VAL A 10 -5.60 23.81 11.18
C VAL A 10 -6.24 22.49 11.63
N ALA A 11 -6.39 21.50 10.76
CA ALA A 11 -7.00 20.22 11.11
C ALA A 11 -6.05 19.25 11.88
N LEU A 12 -4.76 19.50 11.89
CA LEU A 12 -3.75 18.61 12.48
C LEU A 12 -3.50 18.84 13.98
N SER A 13 -4.04 19.90 14.57
CA SER A 13 -3.75 20.29 15.96
C SER A 13 -4.72 19.77 17.02
N LEU A 14 -5.71 18.93 16.66
CA LEU A 14 -6.73 18.41 17.59
C LEU A 14 -6.54 16.94 18.01
N LEU A 15 -5.41 16.31 17.67
CA LEU A 15 -5.16 14.88 17.92
C LEU A 15 -4.12 14.60 19.00
N SER A 16 -3.94 15.46 19.97
CA SER A 16 -2.99 15.21 21.05
C SER A 16 -3.68 14.85 22.34
N THR A 17 -3.38 13.70 22.82
CA THR A 17 -3.33 13.07 24.16
C THR A 17 -4.11 11.75 24.22
N HIS A 18 -3.47 10.65 23.89
CA HIS A 18 -3.89 9.35 24.37
C HIS A 18 -2.69 8.63 24.98
N THR A 19 -2.86 8.19 26.20
CA THR A 19 -1.88 7.42 26.97
C THR A 19 -1.68 6.05 26.34
N ALA A 20 -0.44 5.72 26.03
CA ALA A 20 -0.03 4.40 25.55
C ALA A 20 -0.41 3.30 26.54
N LEU A 21 -1.41 2.52 26.22
CA LEU A 21 -1.69 1.21 26.84
C LEU A 21 -1.39 0.15 25.77
N ALA A 22 -0.53 -0.79 26.08
CA ALA A 22 -0.17 -1.89 25.21
C ALA A 22 -1.42 -2.67 24.78
N GLY A 23 -1.79 -2.59 23.49
CA GLY A 23 -2.91 -3.30 22.89
C GLY A 23 -4.07 -2.38 22.53
N GLY A 24 -4.08 -1.85 21.31
CA GLY A 24 -5.18 -1.08 20.76
C GLY A 24 -4.99 0.43 20.86
N GLU A 25 -3.85 0.95 20.44
CA GLU A 25 -3.68 2.41 20.30
C GLU A 25 -4.61 2.91 19.20
N SER A 26 -5.53 3.79 19.58
CA SER A 26 -6.35 4.55 18.64
C SER A 26 -5.58 5.80 18.26
N GLY A 27 -5.41 6.04 16.96
CA GLY A 27 -4.67 7.21 16.50
C GLY A 27 -4.38 7.23 15.02
N LEU A 28 -4.02 8.42 14.56
CA LEU A 28 -3.47 8.63 13.22
C LEU A 28 -2.07 8.04 13.16
N TYR A 29 -1.74 7.36 12.07
CA TYR A 29 -0.38 6.94 11.79
C TYR A 29 0.05 7.31 10.38
N ILE A 30 1.34 7.53 10.22
CA ILE A 30 1.99 7.75 8.94
C ILE A 30 3.23 6.86 8.85
N GLY A 31 3.62 6.52 7.65
CA GLY A 31 4.85 5.76 7.44
C GLY A 31 5.17 5.49 6.00
N GLY A 32 6.10 4.59 5.81
CA GLY A 32 6.50 4.15 4.48
C GLY A 32 7.10 2.76 4.50
N GLY A 33 7.11 2.15 3.34
CA GLY A 33 7.62 0.81 3.14
C GLY A 33 8.42 0.68 1.86
N VAL A 34 9.26 -0.35 1.84
CA VAL A 34 10.00 -0.79 0.66
C VAL A 34 9.83 -2.29 0.49
N GLY A 35 9.92 -2.76 -0.74
CA GLY A 35 9.68 -4.16 -1.02
C GLY A 35 10.04 -4.56 -2.44
N GLN A 36 9.48 -5.66 -2.86
CA GLN A 36 9.54 -6.15 -4.23
C GLN A 36 8.13 -6.35 -4.75
N SER A 37 7.90 -5.89 -5.98
CA SER A 37 6.72 -6.19 -6.76
C SER A 37 7.03 -7.29 -7.76
N THR A 38 6.01 -8.07 -8.08
CA THR A 38 6.01 -9.02 -9.20
C THR A 38 4.78 -8.74 -10.03
N ILE A 39 4.98 -8.56 -11.33
CA ILE A 39 3.91 -8.33 -12.30
C ILE A 39 4.03 -9.40 -13.37
N THR A 40 2.93 -10.11 -13.63
CA THR A 40 2.82 -11.12 -14.67
C THR A 40 1.64 -10.79 -15.59
N ALA A 41 1.87 -10.77 -16.89
CA ALA A 41 0.83 -10.61 -17.90
C ALA A 41 0.95 -11.76 -18.90
N GLU A 42 -0.11 -12.54 -19.11
CA GLU A 42 -0.16 -13.67 -20.04
C GLU A 42 -0.97 -13.29 -21.29
N GLY A 43 -0.36 -13.46 -22.46
CA GLY A 43 -1.07 -13.56 -23.73
C GLY A 43 -1.49 -12.28 -24.45
N ASP A 44 -1.44 -11.09 -23.86
CA ASP A 44 -1.92 -9.84 -24.47
C ASP A 44 -0.84 -8.74 -24.61
N VAL A 45 0.43 -9.12 -24.51
CA VAL A 45 1.48 -8.13 -24.79
C VAL A 45 1.58 -7.95 -26.30
N PRO A 46 1.57 -6.68 -26.83
CA PRO A 46 1.83 -6.43 -28.24
C PRO A 46 3.16 -7.05 -28.67
N GLY A 47 3.10 -8.16 -29.44
CA GLY A 47 4.27 -8.95 -29.81
C GLY A 47 4.11 -10.44 -29.52
N GLY A 48 3.11 -10.86 -28.74
CA GLY A 48 2.73 -12.24 -28.49
C GLY A 48 3.74 -12.98 -27.61
N GLY A 49 3.71 -12.76 -26.31
CA GLY A 49 4.53 -13.46 -25.33
C GLY A 49 4.02 -13.20 -23.92
N ASP A 50 4.46 -14.02 -22.96
CA ASP A 50 4.22 -13.82 -21.55
C ASP A 50 5.24 -12.83 -20.99
N PHE A 51 4.80 -11.88 -20.17
CA PHE A 51 5.66 -10.97 -19.43
C PHE A 51 5.70 -11.39 -17.96
N SER A 52 6.89 -11.50 -17.38
CA SER A 52 7.06 -11.69 -15.94
C SER A 52 8.28 -10.93 -15.45
N GLY A 53 8.07 -9.92 -14.62
CA GLY A 53 9.13 -9.07 -14.12
C GLY A 53 9.02 -8.77 -12.63
N ASN A 54 10.17 -8.63 -11.98
CA ASN A 54 10.30 -8.21 -10.59
C ASN A 54 11.00 -6.86 -10.53
N SER A 55 10.53 -5.99 -9.64
CA SER A 55 11.14 -4.67 -9.42
C SER A 55 11.17 -4.31 -7.94
N GLY A 56 12.07 -3.38 -7.58
CA GLY A 56 11.99 -2.70 -6.29
C GLY A 56 10.76 -1.80 -6.24
N ALA A 57 10.03 -1.88 -5.14
CA ALA A 57 8.81 -1.12 -4.92
C ALA A 57 8.89 -0.31 -3.62
N TRP A 58 8.12 0.76 -3.52
CA TRP A 58 7.99 1.53 -2.29
C TRP A 58 6.56 2.03 -2.11
N LYS A 59 6.20 2.38 -0.87
CA LYS A 59 4.90 2.97 -0.57
C LYS A 59 4.98 4.01 0.55
N ALA A 60 4.13 5.03 0.45
CA ALA A 60 3.89 6.01 1.49
C ALA A 60 2.49 5.75 2.06
N ILE A 61 2.37 5.71 3.38
CA ILE A 61 1.19 5.19 4.08
C ILE A 61 0.66 6.25 5.03
N VAL A 62 -0.66 6.42 5.07
CA VAL A 62 -1.38 7.15 6.10
C VAL A 62 -2.61 6.33 6.53
N GLY A 63 -2.89 6.27 7.82
CA GLY A 63 -4.04 5.53 8.30
C GLY A 63 -4.49 5.95 9.69
N TYR A 64 -5.63 5.42 10.09
CA TYR A 64 -6.20 5.64 11.41
C TYR A 64 -6.61 4.32 12.03
N ASN A 65 -6.08 4.05 13.22
CA ASN A 65 -6.43 2.90 14.03
C ASN A 65 -7.54 3.26 15.02
N PHE A 66 -8.59 2.46 15.08
CA PHE A 66 -9.77 2.74 15.90
C PHE A 66 -9.67 2.26 17.34
N GLY A 67 -8.76 1.34 17.69
CA GLY A 67 -8.52 0.89 19.08
C GLY A 67 -9.77 0.39 19.83
N VAL A 68 -10.68 -0.30 19.16
CA VAL A 68 -12.02 -0.59 19.67
C VAL A 68 -12.03 -1.66 20.76
N VAL A 69 -11.14 -2.64 20.66
CA VAL A 69 -11.07 -3.78 21.61
C VAL A 69 -9.61 -4.17 21.82
N PRO A 70 -9.16 -4.50 23.04
CA PRO A 70 -7.75 -4.74 23.35
C PRO A 70 -7.03 -5.80 22.52
N LEU A 71 -7.76 -6.78 21.98
CA LEU A 71 -7.19 -7.86 21.16
C LEU A 71 -7.47 -7.70 19.68
N ILE A 72 -8.47 -6.90 19.32
CA ILE A 72 -8.89 -6.70 17.92
C ILE A 72 -8.48 -5.30 17.49
N ASP A 73 -7.81 -5.25 16.38
CA ASP A 73 -7.36 -4.04 15.75
C ASP A 73 -8.15 -3.79 14.48
N LEU A 74 -8.73 -2.62 14.38
CA LEU A 74 -9.44 -2.16 13.19
C LEU A 74 -8.82 -0.85 12.73
N ALA A 75 -8.51 -0.74 11.45
CA ALA A 75 -7.95 0.47 10.89
C ALA A 75 -8.51 0.74 9.49
N VAL A 76 -8.39 2.00 9.07
CA VAL A 76 -8.48 2.40 7.66
C VAL A 76 -7.13 2.96 7.23
N GLU A 77 -6.73 2.66 6.02
CA GLU A 77 -5.43 3.04 5.49
C GLU A 77 -5.57 3.51 4.05
N GLY A 78 -4.83 4.54 3.68
CA GLY A 78 -4.60 4.91 2.30
C GLY A 78 -3.11 4.93 2.04
N SER A 79 -2.70 4.48 0.86
CA SER A 79 -1.30 4.59 0.47
C SER A 79 -1.12 5.01 -0.99
N TYR A 80 0.04 5.59 -1.25
CA TYR A 80 0.59 5.71 -2.59
C TYR A 80 1.62 4.62 -2.77
N VAL A 81 1.48 3.86 -3.84
CA VAL A 81 2.35 2.73 -4.18
C VAL A 81 3.04 2.99 -5.51
N ASP A 82 4.32 2.75 -5.54
CA ASP A 82 5.14 2.68 -6.75
C ASP A 82 5.72 1.27 -6.82
N MET A 83 5.27 0.51 -7.80
CA MET A 83 5.70 -0.89 -8.02
C MET A 83 6.99 -1.00 -8.83
N GLY A 84 7.63 0.16 -9.12
CA GLY A 84 8.84 0.22 -9.92
C GLY A 84 8.58 -0.04 -11.39
N SER A 85 9.65 -0.36 -12.10
CA SER A 85 9.64 -0.57 -13.55
C SER A 85 10.30 -1.91 -13.88
N PRO A 86 9.58 -3.05 -13.73
CA PRO A 86 10.10 -4.32 -14.18
C PRO A 86 10.32 -4.32 -15.70
N THR A 87 11.41 -4.93 -16.13
CA THR A 87 11.79 -5.04 -17.54
C THR A 87 11.89 -6.49 -17.96
N ASP A 88 11.36 -6.80 -19.13
CA ASP A 88 11.55 -8.09 -19.80
C ASP A 88 11.93 -7.84 -21.27
N GLY A 89 13.19 -8.16 -21.61
CA GLY A 89 13.75 -7.85 -22.95
C GLY A 89 13.82 -6.34 -23.21
N SER A 90 13.03 -5.84 -24.18
CA SER A 90 12.92 -4.42 -24.51
C SER A 90 11.66 -3.75 -23.95
N ALA A 91 10.77 -4.50 -23.32
CA ALA A 91 9.54 -4.01 -22.71
C ALA A 91 9.79 -3.55 -21.27
N GLU A 92 9.27 -2.39 -20.91
CA GLU A 92 9.27 -1.84 -19.56
C GLU A 92 7.84 -1.50 -19.17
N ILE A 93 7.41 -1.99 -18.00
CA ILE A 93 6.08 -1.68 -17.45
C ILE A 93 6.29 -0.90 -16.14
N THR A 94 5.80 0.32 -16.09
CA THR A 94 5.77 1.12 -14.86
C THR A 94 4.35 1.15 -14.33
N MET A 95 4.17 0.80 -13.04
CA MET A 95 2.87 0.83 -12.38
C MET A 95 2.95 1.63 -11.09
N THR A 96 2.07 2.60 -10.98
CA THR A 96 1.86 3.39 -9.76
C THR A 96 0.38 3.41 -9.40
N GLY A 97 0.07 3.68 -8.13
CA GLY A 97 -1.33 3.71 -7.71
C GLY A 97 -1.57 4.37 -6.37
N TRP A 98 -2.86 4.67 -6.14
CA TRP A 98 -3.40 5.03 -4.83
C TRP A 98 -4.31 3.92 -4.37
N ASP A 99 -4.10 3.43 -3.17
CA ASP A 99 -4.97 2.43 -2.58
C ASP A 99 -5.70 2.93 -1.33
N ALA A 100 -6.78 2.24 -0.99
CA ALA A 100 -7.51 2.43 0.24
C ALA A 100 -7.96 1.07 0.79
N PHE A 101 -7.63 0.79 2.05
CA PHE A 101 -7.89 -0.47 2.72
C PHE A 101 -8.65 -0.29 4.03
N GLY A 102 -9.55 -1.24 4.32
CA GLY A 102 -9.96 -1.57 5.67
C GLY A 102 -9.06 -2.68 6.20
N LEU A 103 -8.55 -2.55 7.41
CA LEU A 103 -7.71 -3.52 8.09
C LEU A 103 -8.44 -4.12 9.27
N ALA A 104 -8.30 -5.42 9.45
CA ALA A 104 -8.70 -6.12 10.65
C ALA A 104 -7.55 -7.01 11.13
N GLY A 105 -7.22 -6.91 12.40
CA GLY A 105 -6.08 -7.60 12.98
C GLY A 105 -6.33 -8.14 14.37
N PHE A 106 -5.39 -8.94 14.81
CA PHE A 106 -5.38 -9.54 16.12
C PHE A 106 -4.01 -9.32 16.78
N ASN A 107 -4.00 -8.77 17.99
CA ASN A 107 -2.79 -8.43 18.74
C ASN A 107 -2.55 -9.38 19.88
N LEU A 108 -1.33 -9.89 20.00
CA LEU A 108 -0.80 -10.65 21.10
C LEU A 108 0.37 -9.89 21.72
N GLY A 109 0.04 -8.89 22.56
CA GLY A 109 1.03 -7.97 23.09
C GLY A 109 1.66 -7.12 21.99
N PRO A 110 3.00 -7.07 21.87
CA PRO A 110 3.65 -6.22 20.86
C PRO A 110 3.55 -6.77 19.43
N VAL A 111 3.17 -8.04 19.27
CA VAL A 111 3.09 -8.69 17.94
C VAL A 111 1.63 -8.82 17.54
N GLY A 112 1.34 -8.57 16.25
CA GLY A 112 0.00 -8.74 15.69
C GLY A 112 0.04 -9.34 14.30
N LEU A 113 -1.09 -9.95 13.93
CA LEU A 113 -1.38 -10.38 12.57
C LEU A 113 -2.57 -9.59 12.07
N PHE A 114 -2.60 -9.24 10.80
CA PHE A 114 -3.72 -8.53 10.20
C PHE A 114 -3.99 -8.98 8.77
N ALA A 115 -5.24 -8.78 8.36
CA ALA A 115 -5.66 -8.84 6.98
C ALA A 115 -6.18 -7.47 6.56
N LYS A 116 -6.07 -7.16 5.27
CA LYS A 116 -6.63 -5.95 4.70
C LYS A 116 -7.35 -6.25 3.39
N ALA A 117 -8.42 -5.50 3.12
CA ALA A 117 -9.17 -5.57 1.88
C ALA A 117 -9.59 -4.16 1.48
N GLY A 118 -9.57 -3.88 0.19
CA GLY A 118 -9.86 -2.55 -0.33
C GLY A 118 -9.81 -2.50 -1.84
N ALA A 119 -9.40 -1.34 -2.35
CA ALA A 119 -9.25 -1.10 -3.77
C ALA A 119 -8.00 -0.28 -4.06
N ILE A 120 -7.45 -0.49 -5.23
CA ILE A 120 -6.36 0.31 -5.80
C ILE A 120 -6.85 1.01 -7.06
N ARG A 121 -6.57 2.30 -7.19
CA ARG A 121 -6.61 3.03 -8.46
C ARG A 121 -5.19 3.08 -9.00
N TRP A 122 -4.96 2.42 -10.11
CA TRP A 122 -3.66 2.28 -10.72
C TRP A 122 -3.57 3.03 -12.06
N ASP A 123 -2.36 3.45 -12.37
CA ASP A 123 -1.94 3.99 -13.66
C ASP A 123 -0.72 3.18 -14.11
N THR A 124 -0.76 2.67 -15.35
CA THR A 124 0.31 1.86 -15.95
C THR A 124 0.76 2.49 -17.25
N ASP A 125 2.07 2.63 -17.40
CA ASP A 125 2.73 3.05 -18.63
C ASP A 125 3.59 1.91 -19.17
N LEU A 126 3.30 1.46 -20.38
CA LEU A 126 4.07 0.47 -21.14
C LEU A 126 4.87 1.18 -22.23
N ALA A 127 6.18 1.00 -22.21
CA ALA A 127 7.07 1.43 -23.27
C ALA A 127 7.69 0.22 -23.98
N ASP A 128 7.43 0.05 -25.27
CA ASP A 128 8.06 -0.94 -26.13
C ASP A 128 8.42 -0.36 -27.50
N ASN A 129 9.69 -0.49 -27.90
CA ASN A 129 10.20 -0.09 -29.22
C ASN A 129 9.76 1.31 -29.73
N GLY A 130 9.59 2.29 -28.80
CA GLY A 130 9.18 3.66 -29.12
C GLY A 130 7.66 3.85 -29.26
N ILE A 131 6.87 2.85 -28.90
CA ILE A 131 5.41 2.95 -28.80
C ILE A 131 5.07 2.99 -27.30
N ASN A 132 4.29 3.97 -26.88
CA ASN A 132 3.84 4.14 -25.50
C ASN A 132 2.34 3.86 -25.42
N TYR A 133 1.96 3.01 -24.48
CA TYR A 133 0.56 2.75 -24.12
C TYR A 133 0.38 3.09 -22.64
N SER A 134 -0.69 3.82 -22.33
CA SER A 134 -1.08 4.11 -20.94
C SER A 134 -2.46 3.50 -20.69
N SER A 135 -2.61 2.85 -19.56
CA SER A 135 -3.88 2.32 -19.07
C SER A 135 -4.06 2.70 -17.61
N SER A 136 -5.32 2.84 -17.18
CA SER A 136 -5.64 3.11 -15.79
C SER A 136 -6.94 2.44 -15.39
N GLY A 137 -7.06 2.03 -14.14
CA GLY A 137 -8.23 1.34 -13.65
C GLY A 137 -8.41 1.48 -12.15
N THR A 138 -9.47 0.82 -11.66
CA THR A 138 -9.72 0.67 -10.21
C THR A 138 -10.16 -0.75 -9.96
N ASP A 139 -9.38 -1.48 -9.20
CA ASP A 139 -9.57 -2.90 -8.97
C ASP A 139 -9.45 -3.25 -7.48
N ALA A 140 -9.89 -4.46 -7.12
CA ALA A 140 -9.81 -4.93 -5.76
C ALA A 140 -8.37 -5.20 -5.33
N ALA A 141 -8.09 -4.99 -4.05
CA ALA A 141 -6.79 -5.26 -3.47
C ALA A 141 -6.96 -5.93 -2.10
N TYR A 142 -6.09 -6.88 -1.81
CA TYR A 142 -6.11 -7.68 -0.59
C TYR A 142 -4.70 -7.79 -0.02
N GLY A 143 -4.59 -7.99 1.29
CA GLY A 143 -3.29 -8.20 1.90
C GLY A 143 -3.36 -8.93 3.22
N LEU A 144 -2.24 -9.53 3.57
CA LEU A 144 -1.99 -10.16 4.85
C LEU A 144 -0.65 -9.69 5.38
N GLY A 145 -0.55 -9.51 6.69
CA GLY A 145 0.70 -9.08 7.28
C GLY A 145 0.85 -9.43 8.75
N ALA A 146 2.09 -9.26 9.19
CA ALA A 146 2.48 -9.31 10.58
C ALA A 146 3.09 -7.96 10.98
N ARG A 147 2.91 -7.58 12.22
CA ARG A 147 3.46 -6.33 12.77
C ARG A 147 4.07 -6.54 14.15
N ILE A 148 5.02 -5.70 14.47
CA ILE A 148 5.55 -5.54 15.81
C ILE A 148 5.49 -4.06 16.18
N GLN A 149 4.89 -3.76 17.32
CA GLN A 149 4.75 -2.40 17.81
C GLN A 149 5.55 -2.23 19.10
N ILE A 150 6.38 -1.21 19.12
CA ILE A 150 7.18 -0.79 20.27
C ILE A 150 6.95 0.70 20.45
N PHE A 151 6.23 1.08 21.51
CA PHE A 151 5.75 2.46 21.70
C PHE A 151 4.96 2.93 20.47
N SER A 152 5.25 4.12 19.99
CA SER A 152 4.61 4.73 18.81
C SER A 152 5.18 4.25 17.46
N ILE A 153 6.14 3.31 17.46
CA ILE A 153 6.74 2.80 16.23
C ILE A 153 6.23 1.40 15.94
N THR A 154 5.73 1.19 14.73
CA THR A 154 5.28 -0.12 14.26
C THR A 154 6.11 -0.54 13.05
N GLY A 155 6.78 -1.69 13.15
CA GLY A 155 7.35 -2.40 12.01
C GLY A 155 6.32 -3.37 11.44
N ARG A 156 6.14 -3.42 10.12
CA ARG A 156 5.23 -4.33 9.43
C ARG A 156 5.95 -5.10 8.33
N ALA A 157 5.54 -6.37 8.14
CA ALA A 157 5.85 -7.15 6.95
C ALA A 157 4.52 -7.62 6.35
N GLU A 158 4.34 -7.42 5.04
CA GLU A 158 3.05 -7.68 4.38
C GLU A 158 3.24 -8.21 2.97
N VAL A 159 2.24 -8.98 2.53
CA VAL A 159 2.03 -9.39 1.15
C VAL A 159 0.70 -8.79 0.70
N GLU A 160 0.73 -8.08 -0.41
CA GLU A 160 -0.43 -7.45 -1.04
C GLU A 160 -0.64 -8.04 -2.43
N TYR A 161 -1.86 -8.36 -2.75
CA TYR A 161 -2.31 -8.82 -4.06
C TYR A 161 -3.27 -7.79 -4.64
N PHE A 162 -3.04 -7.44 -5.90
CA PHE A 162 -3.84 -6.47 -6.65
C PHE A 162 -4.52 -7.23 -7.80
N ASP A 163 -5.85 -7.32 -7.75
CA ASP A 163 -6.67 -8.04 -8.73
C ASP A 163 -6.93 -7.15 -9.95
N VAL A 164 -5.88 -6.86 -10.70
CA VAL A 164 -5.91 -5.96 -11.86
C VAL A 164 -6.35 -6.73 -13.09
N ASN A 165 -7.47 -6.33 -13.70
CA ASN A 165 -8.12 -7.07 -14.80
C ASN A 165 -7.23 -7.30 -16.04
N ASP A 166 -6.25 -6.43 -16.26
CA ASP A 166 -5.34 -6.49 -17.42
C ASP A 166 -4.04 -7.29 -17.13
N LEU A 167 -3.89 -7.82 -15.91
CA LEU A 167 -2.71 -8.57 -15.46
C LEU A 167 -3.12 -9.94 -14.94
N SER A 168 -2.32 -10.95 -15.18
CA SER A 168 -2.57 -12.30 -14.64
C SER A 168 -2.27 -12.36 -13.14
N ASP A 169 -1.20 -11.70 -12.71
CA ASP A 169 -0.81 -11.57 -11.31
C ASP A 169 -0.08 -10.24 -11.06
N ALA A 170 -0.48 -9.53 -9.99
CA ALA A 170 0.24 -8.39 -9.46
C ALA A 170 0.29 -8.49 -7.93
N TYR A 171 1.48 -8.64 -7.37
CA TYR A 171 1.65 -8.67 -5.93
C TYR A 171 2.91 -7.94 -5.47
N MET A 172 2.88 -7.50 -4.22
CA MET A 172 3.99 -6.82 -3.57
C MET A 172 4.27 -7.45 -2.22
N VAL A 173 5.54 -7.79 -1.97
CA VAL A 173 6.03 -8.15 -0.63
C VAL A 173 6.83 -6.98 -0.09
N SER A 174 6.47 -6.49 1.08
CA SER A 174 7.06 -5.27 1.63
C SER A 174 7.32 -5.33 3.13
N VAL A 175 8.25 -4.49 3.56
CA VAL A 175 8.46 -4.12 4.96
C VAL A 175 8.25 -2.62 5.12
N SER A 176 7.58 -2.23 6.21
CA SER A 176 7.19 -0.84 6.45
C SER A 176 7.52 -0.44 7.88
N ALA A 177 7.73 0.85 8.08
CA ALA A 177 7.82 1.47 9.40
C ALA A 177 6.79 2.59 9.50
N LEU A 178 6.01 2.59 10.59
CA LEU A 178 4.92 3.53 10.85
C LEU A 178 5.14 4.21 12.18
N TYR A 179 4.70 5.45 12.28
CA TYR A 179 4.65 6.22 13.52
C TYR A 179 3.20 6.59 13.83
N THR A 180 2.74 6.23 15.03
CA THR A 180 1.40 6.56 15.55
C THR A 180 1.49 7.76 16.49
N PHE A 181 0.59 8.74 16.30
CA PHE A 181 0.53 10.00 17.05
C PHE A 181 -0.35 9.89 18.30
#